data_b59f344dc9e7ba2be4a7cb1bb19f4aee
#
_entry.id   b59f344dc9e7ba2be4a7cb1bb19f4aee
#
_cell.length_a   1.000
_cell.length_b   1.000
_cell.length_c   1.000
_cell.angle_alpha   90.00
_cell.angle_beta   90.00
_cell.angle_gamma   90.00
#
_symmetry.space_group_name_H-M   'P 1'
#
loop_
_entity.id
_entity.type
_entity.pdbx_description
1 polymer ?
#
loop_
_entity_poly.entity_id
_entity_poly.type
_entity_poly.pdbx_seq_one_letter_code
_entity_poly.pdbx_strand_id
1 'polypeptide(L)'
;MKKIDVKFTHLVNNLERITQNNSIFNKESGQKAFQSTYQGEYKDWLETLLPNTRIIIEPKIIGSSIGINYVNGQLNKVINQNSFEITKRVQHIKSIPKCLPINNRIEISGILYLDQNKNKKSILKTKKVETKIKKINFCAFQILNCRINHFQALKELKKLSFEVPQTQFTNFTSDIEIYRQCWKEGRLFQIYPTRGLILKVNSRKLQKLLGENNLLANWAYSIN
;
A
#
# COMPACT_ATOMS: atom_id res chain seq x y z
N MET A 1 16.53 -0.88 -29.56
CA MET A 1 16.84 -1.65 -28.33
C MET A 1 17.57 -0.89 -27.21
N LYS A 2 18.40 0.13 -27.48
CA LYS A 2 19.23 0.81 -26.44
C LYS A 2 18.49 1.78 -25.46
N LYS A 3 17.28 2.27 -25.77
CA LYS A 3 16.58 3.23 -24.88
C LYS A 3 15.80 2.59 -23.72
N ILE A 4 15.54 1.29 -23.77
CA ILE A 4 14.84 0.56 -22.69
C ILE A 4 15.80 0.23 -21.54
N ASP A 5 17.06 -0.08 -21.87
CA ASP A 5 18.10 -0.49 -20.94
C ASP A 5 18.49 0.58 -19.90
N VAL A 6 18.60 1.85 -20.32
CA VAL A 6 19.03 2.94 -19.44
C VAL A 6 17.97 3.26 -18.36
N LYS A 7 16.69 3.24 -18.72
CA LYS A 7 15.59 3.43 -17.75
C LYS A 7 15.49 2.26 -16.77
N PHE A 8 15.81 1.08 -17.24
CA PHE A 8 15.79 -0.16 -16.46
C PHE A 8 16.90 -0.19 -15.40
N THR A 9 18.13 0.09 -15.81
CA THR A 9 19.29 0.16 -14.91
C THR A 9 19.09 1.23 -13.84
N HIS A 10 18.50 2.38 -14.21
CA HIS A 10 18.19 3.46 -13.26
C HIS A 10 17.13 3.06 -12.24
N LEU A 11 16.11 2.27 -12.64
CA LEU A 11 15.07 1.76 -11.76
C LEU A 11 15.64 0.76 -10.74
N VAL A 12 16.45 -0.19 -11.19
CA VAL A 12 17.13 -1.19 -10.34
C VAL A 12 18.01 -0.50 -9.30
N ASN A 13 18.90 0.38 -9.72
CA ASN A 13 19.79 1.12 -8.83
C ASN A 13 19.05 1.99 -7.80
N ASN A 14 17.86 2.53 -8.18
CA ASN A 14 17.04 3.28 -7.24
C ASN A 14 16.42 2.38 -6.17
N LEU A 15 15.91 1.20 -6.53
CA LEU A 15 15.31 0.28 -5.56
C LEU A 15 16.32 -0.27 -4.56
N GLU A 16 17.55 -0.56 -4.99
CA GLU A 16 18.64 -0.97 -4.10
C GLU A 16 18.96 0.09 -3.02
N ARG A 17 18.91 1.37 -3.42
CA ARG A 17 19.17 2.49 -2.50
C ARG A 17 18.05 2.78 -1.52
N ILE A 18 16.81 2.34 -1.80
CA ILE A 18 15.62 2.71 -1.03
C ILE A 18 15.15 1.64 -0.03
N THR A 19 15.66 0.40 -0.13
CA THR A 19 15.29 -0.70 0.78
C THR A 19 16.32 -0.94 1.88
N GLN A 20 15.87 -1.46 3.03
CA GLN A 20 16.71 -1.87 4.15
C GLN A 20 16.62 -3.40 4.35
N ASN A 21 17.61 -3.99 5.03
CA ASN A 21 17.76 -5.44 5.15
C ASN A 21 16.77 -6.14 6.12
N ASN A 22 15.93 -5.39 6.86
CA ASN A 22 14.97 -5.99 7.80
C ASN A 22 13.70 -6.45 7.08
N SER A 23 13.40 -7.74 7.12
CA SER A 23 12.27 -8.35 6.42
C SER A 23 11.14 -8.74 7.38
N ILE A 24 9.88 -8.49 6.98
CA ILE A 24 8.70 -9.01 7.69
C ILE A 24 8.54 -10.52 7.52
N PHE A 25 9.17 -11.11 6.49
CA PHE A 25 9.08 -12.54 6.18
C PHE A 25 10.00 -13.41 7.04
N ASN A 26 10.91 -12.79 7.77
CA ASN A 26 11.85 -13.47 8.68
C ASN A 26 11.39 -13.43 10.15
N LYS A 27 10.20 -12.89 10.43
CA LYS A 27 9.67 -12.84 11.80
C LYS A 27 9.13 -14.21 12.18
N GLU A 28 9.50 -14.67 13.36
CA GLU A 28 8.96 -15.88 13.97
C GLU A 28 7.45 -15.78 14.17
N SER A 29 6.78 -16.93 14.12
CA SER A 29 5.34 -17.07 14.27
C SER A 29 4.83 -16.39 15.54
N GLY A 30 3.96 -15.40 15.40
CA GLY A 30 3.30 -14.69 16.50
C GLY A 30 3.33 -13.15 16.43
N GLN A 31 4.18 -12.56 15.61
CA GLN A 31 4.16 -11.11 15.39
C GLN A 31 3.28 -10.74 14.20
N LYS A 32 2.42 -9.73 14.37
CA LYS A 32 1.61 -9.20 13.26
C LYS A 32 2.53 -8.69 12.14
N ALA A 33 2.32 -9.19 10.93
CA ALA A 33 3.09 -8.82 9.75
C ALA A 33 2.81 -7.38 9.26
N PHE A 34 1.76 -6.74 9.78
CA PHE A 34 1.28 -5.45 9.33
C PHE A 34 1.07 -4.51 10.51
N GLN A 35 1.52 -3.28 10.34
CA GLN A 35 1.33 -2.21 11.32
C GLN A 35 -0.09 -1.66 11.23
N SER A 36 -0.70 -1.38 12.38
CA SER A 36 -1.89 -0.54 12.49
C SER A 36 -1.50 0.94 12.46
N THR A 37 -2.47 1.81 12.17
CA THR A 37 -2.29 3.26 12.36
C THR A 37 -2.25 3.62 13.85
N TYR A 38 -1.85 4.87 14.16
CA TYR A 38 -1.88 5.43 15.52
C TYR A 38 -3.24 5.19 16.20
N GLN A 39 -3.24 4.84 17.49
CA GLN A 39 -4.43 4.41 18.23
C GLN A 39 -4.98 5.44 19.23
N GLY A 40 -4.32 6.60 19.39
CA GLY A 40 -4.79 7.70 20.25
C GLY A 40 -5.85 8.57 19.57
N GLU A 41 -6.23 9.65 20.23
CA GLU A 41 -7.17 10.63 19.70
C GLU A 41 -6.61 11.36 18.46
N TYR A 42 -7.51 11.80 17.58
CA TYR A 42 -7.12 12.50 16.37
C TYR A 42 -6.37 13.81 16.63
N LYS A 43 -6.82 14.56 17.63
CA LYS A 43 -6.18 15.82 18.03
C LYS A 43 -4.75 15.58 18.52
N ASP A 44 -4.57 14.59 19.37
CA ASP A 44 -3.24 14.22 19.89
C ASP A 44 -2.29 13.84 18.76
N TRP A 45 -2.78 13.08 17.78
CA TRP A 45 -1.97 12.75 16.61
C TRP A 45 -1.54 13.98 15.83
N LEU A 46 -2.44 14.95 15.62
CA LEU A 46 -2.11 16.21 14.95
C LEU A 46 -1.05 17.02 15.70
N GLU A 47 -1.10 17.03 17.03
CA GLU A 47 -0.14 17.73 17.89
C GLU A 47 1.27 17.11 17.83
N THR A 48 1.38 15.84 17.45
CA THR A 48 2.70 15.20 17.21
C THR A 48 3.38 15.68 15.94
N LEU A 49 2.64 16.34 15.05
CA LEU A 49 3.15 16.76 13.75
C LEU A 49 3.84 18.13 13.83
N LEU A 50 4.98 18.25 13.17
CA LEU A 50 5.64 19.53 13.00
C LEU A 50 4.80 20.46 12.09
N PRO A 51 4.88 21.79 12.30
CA PRO A 51 4.24 22.76 11.38
C PRO A 51 4.61 22.48 9.92
N ASN A 52 3.65 22.65 9.02
CA ASN A 52 3.81 22.40 7.58
C ASN A 52 4.20 20.96 7.21
N THR A 53 3.95 19.99 8.09
CA THR A 53 4.14 18.57 7.75
C THR A 53 3.24 18.19 6.57
N ARG A 54 3.85 17.71 5.49
CA ARG A 54 3.11 17.23 4.32
C ARG A 54 2.43 15.90 4.62
N ILE A 55 1.11 15.90 4.58
CA ILE A 55 0.25 14.73 4.81
C ILE A 55 -0.25 14.22 3.45
N ILE A 56 -0.21 12.91 3.28
CA ILE A 56 -0.83 12.19 2.17
C ILE A 56 -2.13 11.59 2.69
N ILE A 57 -3.20 11.80 1.92
CA ILE A 57 -4.54 11.29 2.22
C ILE A 57 -4.85 10.19 1.21
N GLU A 58 -5.12 9.01 1.70
CA GLU A 58 -5.41 7.80 0.93
C GLU A 58 -6.77 7.21 1.32
N PRO A 59 -7.42 6.44 0.40
CA PRO A 59 -8.63 5.70 0.74
C PRO A 59 -8.33 4.60 1.76
N LYS A 60 -9.14 4.47 2.81
CA LYS A 60 -9.17 3.30 3.69
C LYS A 60 -9.94 2.18 2.98
N ILE A 61 -9.26 1.45 2.12
CA ILE A 61 -9.86 0.41 1.29
C ILE A 61 -10.31 -0.77 2.17
N ILE A 62 -11.53 -1.26 1.94
CA ILE A 62 -12.08 -2.46 2.60
C ILE A 62 -11.51 -3.69 1.89
N GLY A 63 -10.78 -4.52 2.63
CA GLY A 63 -10.16 -5.72 2.07
C GLY A 63 -9.27 -6.45 3.07
N SER A 64 -8.45 -7.36 2.55
CA SER A 64 -7.50 -8.15 3.32
C SER A 64 -6.07 -7.70 3.05
N SER A 65 -5.35 -7.30 4.08
CA SER A 65 -3.93 -6.90 3.97
C SER A 65 -3.06 -8.11 3.67
N ILE A 66 -2.15 -7.95 2.72
CA ILE A 66 -1.13 -8.95 2.37
C ILE A 66 0.24 -8.30 2.20
N GLY A 67 1.28 -9.08 2.51
CA GLY A 67 2.67 -8.78 2.18
C GLY A 67 3.14 -9.67 1.06
N ILE A 68 3.86 -9.10 0.10
CA ILE A 68 4.41 -9.80 -1.06
C ILE A 68 5.92 -9.64 -1.04
N ASN A 69 6.63 -10.76 -1.17
CA ASN A 69 8.07 -10.80 -1.30
C ASN A 69 8.46 -11.22 -2.71
N TYR A 70 9.29 -10.42 -3.36
CA TYR A 70 9.96 -10.75 -4.61
C TYR A 70 11.46 -10.95 -4.34
N VAL A 71 12.04 -11.96 -4.98
CA VAL A 71 13.47 -12.26 -4.96
C VAL A 71 13.93 -12.39 -6.40
N ASN A 72 14.96 -11.64 -6.78
CA ASN A 72 15.46 -11.61 -8.16
C ASN A 72 14.35 -11.35 -9.18
N GLY A 73 13.44 -10.44 -8.84
CA GLY A 73 12.28 -10.09 -9.66
C GLY A 73 11.15 -11.13 -9.69
N GLN A 74 11.33 -12.33 -9.15
CA GLN A 74 10.30 -13.38 -9.15
C GLN A 74 9.44 -13.30 -7.90
N LEU A 75 8.12 -13.50 -8.07
CA LEU A 75 7.20 -13.65 -6.94
C LEU A 75 7.61 -14.87 -6.12
N ASN A 76 8.12 -14.65 -4.91
CA ASN A 76 8.64 -15.70 -4.05
C ASN A 76 7.59 -16.13 -3.02
N LYS A 77 7.05 -15.20 -2.23
CA LYS A 77 6.16 -15.52 -1.12
C LYS A 77 5.11 -14.43 -0.91
N VAL A 78 3.89 -14.84 -0.58
CA VAL A 78 2.82 -13.93 -0.16
C VAL A 78 2.28 -14.41 1.20
N ILE A 79 2.17 -13.49 2.14
CA ILE A 79 1.60 -13.74 3.47
C ILE A 79 0.39 -12.85 3.73
N ASN A 80 -0.55 -13.35 4.50
CA ASN A 80 -1.70 -12.57 4.98
C ASN A 80 -1.37 -11.86 6.31
N GLN A 81 -2.32 -11.09 6.83
CA GLN A 81 -2.21 -10.37 8.11
C GLN A 81 -1.94 -11.28 9.33
N ASN A 82 -2.22 -12.58 9.24
CA ASN A 82 -1.96 -13.57 10.30
C ASN A 82 -0.66 -14.34 10.04
N SER A 83 0.19 -13.87 9.13
CA SER A 83 1.46 -14.49 8.73
C SER A 83 1.33 -15.87 8.03
N PHE A 84 0.12 -16.28 7.64
CA PHE A 84 -0.05 -17.50 6.85
C PHE A 84 0.35 -17.26 5.40
N GLU A 85 1.06 -18.22 4.83
CA GLU A 85 1.41 -18.20 3.41
C GLU A 85 0.19 -18.50 2.52
N ILE A 86 -0.04 -17.61 1.56
CA ILE A 86 -1.16 -17.68 0.61
C ILE A 86 -0.72 -17.58 -0.86
N THR A 87 0.56 -17.76 -1.14
CA THR A 87 1.16 -17.58 -2.49
C THR A 87 0.36 -18.28 -3.59
N LYS A 88 0.06 -19.56 -3.41
CA LYS A 88 -0.71 -20.36 -4.39
C LYS A 88 -2.13 -19.82 -4.62
N ARG A 89 -2.74 -19.19 -3.61
CA ARG A 89 -4.11 -18.65 -3.71
C ARG A 89 -4.19 -17.34 -4.49
N VAL A 90 -3.12 -16.53 -4.46
CA VAL A 90 -3.12 -15.17 -5.03
C VAL A 90 -2.33 -15.04 -6.33
N GLN A 91 -1.51 -16.01 -6.71
CA GLN A 91 -0.67 -15.98 -7.92
C GLN A 91 -1.47 -15.83 -9.24
N HIS A 92 -2.79 -16.04 -9.21
CA HIS A 92 -3.67 -15.89 -10.36
C HIS A 92 -4.31 -14.50 -10.45
N ILE A 93 -4.10 -13.64 -9.44
CA ILE A 93 -4.64 -12.28 -9.42
C ILE A 93 -3.83 -11.42 -10.38
N LYS A 94 -4.48 -10.89 -11.42
CA LYS A 94 -3.81 -10.15 -12.51
C LYS A 94 -3.09 -8.88 -12.05
N SER A 95 -3.56 -8.25 -10.96
CA SER A 95 -2.96 -7.04 -10.39
C SER A 95 -1.73 -7.33 -9.51
N ILE A 96 -1.33 -8.60 -9.37
CA ILE A 96 -0.06 -9.02 -8.73
C ILE A 96 0.87 -9.49 -9.85
N PRO A 97 1.89 -8.70 -10.24
CA PRO A 97 2.88 -9.11 -11.22
C PRO A 97 3.61 -10.38 -10.79
N LYS A 98 3.76 -11.36 -11.68
CA LYS A 98 4.55 -12.58 -11.39
C LYS A 98 6.04 -12.31 -11.41
N CYS A 99 6.46 -11.36 -12.27
CA CYS A 99 7.85 -10.95 -12.43
C CYS A 99 7.94 -9.43 -12.39
N LEU A 100 8.94 -8.93 -11.72
CA LEU A 100 9.31 -7.53 -11.69
C LEU A 100 10.66 -7.33 -12.40
N PRO A 101 10.85 -6.17 -13.03
CA PRO A 101 12.11 -5.84 -13.71
C PRO A 101 13.20 -5.42 -12.72
N ILE A 102 13.50 -6.24 -11.73
CA ILE A 102 14.50 -6.00 -10.69
C ILE A 102 15.26 -7.28 -10.37
N ASN A 103 16.51 -7.16 -9.97
CA ASN A 103 17.36 -8.31 -9.59
C ASN A 103 17.51 -8.47 -8.08
N ASN A 104 16.81 -7.63 -7.29
CA ASN A 104 16.92 -7.59 -5.83
C ASN A 104 15.70 -8.14 -5.15
N ARG A 105 15.82 -8.25 -3.83
CA ARG A 105 14.70 -8.51 -2.95
C ARG A 105 13.91 -7.23 -2.70
N ILE A 106 12.59 -7.28 -2.85
CA ILE A 106 11.67 -6.23 -2.45
C ILE A 106 10.48 -6.82 -1.71
N GLU A 107 10.02 -6.12 -0.69
CA GLU A 107 8.84 -6.48 0.09
C GLU A 107 7.81 -5.37 -0.02
N ILE A 108 6.59 -5.74 -0.39
CA ILE A 108 5.51 -4.81 -0.70
C ILE A 108 4.31 -5.17 0.16
N SER A 109 3.74 -4.17 0.84
CA SER A 109 2.44 -4.30 1.50
C SER A 109 1.35 -3.68 0.65
N GLY A 110 0.18 -4.32 0.67
CA GLY A 110 -0.99 -3.87 -0.04
C GLY A 110 -2.26 -4.54 0.48
N ILE A 111 -3.36 -4.28 -0.20
CA ILE A 111 -4.67 -4.78 0.16
C ILE A 111 -5.32 -5.50 -1.01
N LEU A 112 -5.82 -6.71 -0.76
CA LEU A 112 -6.72 -7.42 -1.67
C LEU A 112 -8.14 -6.89 -1.44
N TYR A 113 -8.79 -6.44 -2.49
CA TYR A 113 -10.14 -5.88 -2.40
C TYR A 113 -11.03 -6.37 -3.56
N LEU A 114 -12.35 -6.28 -3.35
CA LEU A 114 -13.33 -6.59 -4.39
C LEU A 114 -13.59 -5.35 -5.25
N ASP A 115 -13.36 -5.46 -6.55
CA ASP A 115 -13.64 -4.40 -7.52
C ASP A 115 -15.15 -4.22 -7.70
N GLN A 116 -15.69 -3.13 -7.15
CA GLN A 116 -17.13 -2.83 -7.23
C GLN A 116 -17.60 -2.45 -8.64
N ASN A 117 -16.74 -1.87 -9.47
CA ASN A 117 -17.12 -1.38 -10.79
C ASN A 117 -17.45 -2.51 -11.78
N LYS A 118 -16.89 -3.70 -11.58
CA LYS A 118 -17.18 -4.88 -12.42
C LYS A 118 -18.49 -5.55 -12.08
N ASN A 119 -19.08 -5.25 -10.90
CA ASN A 119 -20.38 -5.82 -10.51
C ASN A 119 -21.58 -5.19 -11.22
N LYS A 120 -21.45 -3.99 -11.80
CA LYS A 120 -22.56 -3.31 -12.51
C LYS A 120 -22.82 -3.85 -13.92
N LYS A 121 -21.94 -4.71 -14.50
CA LYS A 121 -22.06 -5.19 -15.88
C LYS A 121 -22.18 -6.70 -16.09
N SER A 122 -22.22 -7.54 -15.06
CA SER A 122 -22.34 -8.99 -15.24
C SER A 122 -23.38 -9.63 -14.34
N ILE A 123 -24.65 -9.31 -14.59
CA ILE A 123 -25.76 -10.21 -14.29
C ILE A 123 -25.87 -11.15 -15.49
N LEU A 124 -24.96 -12.07 -15.66
CA LEU A 124 -25.11 -13.23 -16.53
C LEU A 124 -24.52 -14.45 -15.83
N LYS A 125 -25.44 -15.37 -15.58
CA LYS A 125 -25.24 -16.69 -14.98
C LYS A 125 -24.10 -17.43 -15.68
N THR A 126 -23.00 -17.75 -14.97
CA THR A 126 -22.27 -19.01 -15.15
C THR A 126 -20.98 -19.06 -14.30
N LYS A 127 -20.78 -20.20 -13.64
CA LYS A 127 -19.57 -20.69 -12.94
C LYS A 127 -19.04 -19.85 -11.76
N LYS A 128 -19.57 -20.12 -10.56
CA LYS A 128 -19.35 -19.42 -9.28
C LYS A 128 -17.90 -19.26 -8.79
N VAL A 129 -16.96 -20.10 -9.16
CA VAL A 129 -15.59 -20.08 -8.59
C VAL A 129 -14.63 -19.19 -9.40
N GLU A 130 -14.59 -19.32 -10.71
CA GLU A 130 -13.72 -18.51 -11.58
C GLU A 130 -14.12 -17.03 -11.62
N THR A 131 -15.41 -16.70 -11.45
CA THR A 131 -15.89 -15.32 -11.40
C THR A 131 -15.47 -14.58 -10.12
N LYS A 132 -15.30 -15.28 -8.98
CA LYS A 132 -14.84 -14.65 -7.72
C LYS A 132 -13.39 -14.19 -7.81
N ILE A 133 -12.49 -14.99 -8.40
CA ILE A 133 -11.06 -14.64 -8.52
C ILE A 133 -10.87 -13.45 -9.47
N LYS A 134 -11.66 -13.35 -10.55
CA LYS A 134 -11.60 -12.21 -11.50
C LYS A 134 -12.05 -10.87 -10.92
N LYS A 135 -12.73 -10.87 -9.77
CA LYS A 135 -13.23 -9.67 -9.08
C LYS A 135 -12.31 -9.15 -7.97
N ILE A 136 -11.24 -9.90 -7.66
CA ILE A 136 -10.28 -9.50 -6.63
C ILE A 136 -9.14 -8.74 -7.31
N ASN A 137 -8.85 -7.55 -6.80
CA ASN A 137 -7.70 -6.74 -7.17
C ASN A 137 -6.76 -6.56 -5.99
N PHE A 138 -5.52 -6.20 -6.29
CA PHE A 138 -4.50 -5.86 -5.30
C PHE A 138 -4.08 -4.42 -5.50
N CYS A 139 -4.10 -3.63 -4.45
CA CYS A 139 -3.62 -2.26 -4.40
C CYS A 139 -2.40 -2.19 -3.46
N ALA A 140 -1.23 -1.90 -4.01
CA ALA A 140 0.01 -1.77 -3.26
C ALA A 140 0.12 -0.37 -2.65
N PHE A 141 0.30 -0.27 -1.34
CA PHE A 141 0.34 1.01 -0.65
C PHE A 141 1.67 1.30 0.07
N GLN A 142 2.61 0.34 0.11
CA GLN A 142 3.88 0.56 0.80
C GLN A 142 4.98 -0.39 0.27
N ILE A 143 6.19 0.14 0.11
CA ILE A 143 7.43 -0.65 0.05
C ILE A 143 7.97 -0.72 1.47
N LEU A 144 8.17 -1.93 1.98
CA LEU A 144 8.68 -2.13 3.33
C LEU A 144 10.17 -1.80 3.40
N ASN A 145 10.60 -1.33 4.57
CA ASN A 145 12.00 -0.92 4.83
C ASN A 145 12.54 0.13 3.84
N CYS A 146 11.64 0.97 3.32
CA CYS A 146 11.94 1.97 2.31
C CYS A 146 12.68 3.18 2.92
N ARG A 147 13.61 3.76 2.15
CA ARG A 147 14.37 4.95 2.55
C ARG A 147 13.85 6.26 1.96
N ILE A 148 12.99 6.20 0.96
CA ILE A 148 12.42 7.37 0.29
C ILE A 148 11.08 7.77 0.91
N ASN A 149 10.64 8.99 0.60
CA ASN A 149 9.35 9.50 1.05
C ASN A 149 8.18 8.66 0.52
N HIS A 150 7.07 8.63 1.25
CA HIS A 150 5.94 7.77 0.95
C HIS A 150 5.40 7.94 -0.49
N PHE A 151 5.18 9.18 -0.92
CA PHE A 151 4.70 9.43 -2.29
C PHE A 151 5.67 8.96 -3.38
N GLN A 152 6.97 9.09 -3.12
CA GLN A 152 7.98 8.57 -4.04
C GLN A 152 7.94 7.05 -4.10
N ALA A 153 7.72 6.38 -2.95
CA ALA A 153 7.55 4.92 -2.91
C ALA A 153 6.33 4.46 -3.72
N LEU A 154 5.19 5.19 -3.64
CA LEU A 154 4.02 4.91 -4.50
C LEU A 154 4.33 5.08 -5.99
N LYS A 155 5.13 6.09 -6.37
CA LYS A 155 5.59 6.25 -7.77
C LYS A 155 6.45 5.08 -8.24
N GLU A 156 7.35 4.58 -7.40
CA GLU A 156 8.17 3.41 -7.72
C GLU A 156 7.30 2.15 -7.87
N LEU A 157 6.33 1.92 -6.98
CA LEU A 157 5.35 0.83 -7.12
C LEU A 157 4.57 0.90 -8.44
N LYS A 158 4.15 2.11 -8.84
CA LYS A 158 3.46 2.31 -10.13
C LYS A 158 4.35 1.99 -11.32
N LYS A 159 5.65 2.32 -11.27
CA LYS A 159 6.62 1.93 -12.31
C LYS A 159 6.81 0.43 -12.41
N LEU A 160 6.66 -0.29 -11.29
CA LEU A 160 6.67 -1.75 -11.22
C LEU A 160 5.34 -2.39 -11.63
N SER A 161 4.42 -1.60 -12.22
CA SER A 161 3.11 -2.05 -12.70
C SER A 161 2.12 -2.46 -11.61
N PHE A 162 2.32 -2.03 -10.37
CA PHE A 162 1.31 -2.17 -9.34
C PHE A 162 0.23 -1.09 -9.45
N GLU A 163 -1.01 -1.46 -9.14
CA GLU A 163 -2.03 -0.50 -8.76
C GLU A 163 -1.66 0.10 -7.40
N VAL A 164 -1.73 1.42 -7.29
CA VAL A 164 -1.48 2.16 -6.05
C VAL A 164 -2.69 3.01 -5.72
N PRO A 165 -2.93 3.35 -4.42
CA PRO A 165 -4.08 4.16 -4.06
C PRO A 165 -4.04 5.55 -4.72
N GLN A 166 -5.20 6.06 -5.08
CA GLN A 166 -5.34 7.49 -5.38
C GLN A 166 -4.93 8.28 -4.13
N THR A 167 -4.24 9.40 -4.31
CA THR A 167 -3.73 10.22 -3.21
C THR A 167 -4.12 11.67 -3.35
N GLN A 168 -4.39 12.31 -2.22
CA GLN A 168 -4.46 13.76 -2.07
C GLN A 168 -3.34 14.23 -1.13
N PHE A 169 -3.07 15.52 -1.13
CA PHE A 169 -2.01 16.12 -0.33
C PHE A 169 -2.50 17.35 0.38
N THR A 170 -2.02 17.55 1.60
CA THR A 170 -2.14 18.83 2.29
C THR A 170 -0.93 19.09 3.18
N ASN A 171 -0.63 20.36 3.41
CA ASN A 171 0.27 20.82 4.45
C ASN A 171 -0.51 21.48 5.61
N PHE A 172 -1.84 21.58 5.47
CA PHE A 172 -2.72 22.23 6.43
C PHE A 172 -3.69 21.24 7.04
N THR A 173 -3.71 21.14 8.35
CA THR A 173 -4.60 20.22 9.07
C THR A 173 -6.08 20.57 8.87
N SER A 174 -6.40 21.86 8.64
CA SER A 174 -7.76 22.31 8.31
C SER A 174 -8.34 21.67 7.04
N ASP A 175 -7.49 21.37 6.05
CA ASP A 175 -7.95 20.80 4.78
C ASP A 175 -8.41 19.35 4.92
N ILE A 176 -7.96 18.66 5.98
CA ILE A 176 -8.30 17.25 6.20
C ILE A 176 -9.80 17.07 6.32
N GLU A 177 -10.49 17.99 7.00
CA GLU A 177 -11.94 17.92 7.15
C GLU A 177 -12.65 18.15 5.79
N ILE A 178 -12.12 18.99 4.91
CA ILE A 178 -12.62 19.17 3.54
C ILE A 178 -12.53 17.85 2.77
N TYR A 179 -11.40 17.15 2.82
CA TYR A 179 -11.24 15.84 2.17
C TYR A 179 -12.16 14.78 2.78
N ARG A 180 -12.34 14.80 4.10
CA ARG A 180 -13.26 13.90 4.81
C ARG A 180 -14.71 14.12 4.35
N GLN A 181 -15.13 15.37 4.24
CA GLN A 181 -16.45 15.72 3.74
C GLN A 181 -16.62 15.30 2.27
N CYS A 182 -15.65 15.58 1.40
CA CYS A 182 -15.66 15.11 0.01
C CYS A 182 -15.77 13.59 -0.10
N TRP A 183 -15.09 12.84 0.78
CA TRP A 183 -15.23 11.38 0.82
C TRP A 183 -16.64 10.96 1.27
N LYS A 184 -17.19 11.54 2.34
CA LYS A 184 -18.56 11.24 2.83
C LYS A 184 -19.64 11.50 1.76
N GLU A 185 -19.47 12.53 0.97
CA GLU A 185 -20.36 12.88 -0.14
C GLU A 185 -20.13 12.00 -1.39
N GLY A 186 -19.22 11.05 -1.35
CA GLY A 186 -18.94 10.18 -2.48
C GLY A 186 -18.25 10.89 -3.65
N ARG A 187 -17.58 12.02 -3.43
CA ARG A 187 -16.84 12.78 -4.46
C ARG A 187 -15.35 12.40 -4.54
N LEU A 188 -14.86 11.63 -3.55
CA LEU A 188 -13.45 11.25 -3.45
C LEU A 188 -13.30 9.73 -3.32
N PHE A 189 -12.33 9.15 -4.06
CA PHE A 189 -11.95 7.72 -4.00
C PHE A 189 -13.06 6.72 -4.36
N GLN A 190 -14.02 7.10 -5.20
CA GLN A 190 -15.20 6.28 -5.57
C GLN A 190 -14.88 4.94 -6.22
N ILE A 191 -13.69 4.78 -6.79
CA ILE A 191 -13.28 3.54 -7.46
C ILE A 191 -12.98 2.40 -6.50
N TYR A 192 -12.82 2.71 -5.20
CA TYR A 192 -12.51 1.73 -4.16
C TYR A 192 -13.69 1.50 -3.22
N PRO A 193 -13.86 0.28 -2.70
CA PRO A 193 -14.70 0.05 -1.52
C PRO A 193 -14.00 0.64 -0.29
N THR A 194 -14.48 1.76 0.24
CA THR A 194 -13.81 2.46 1.33
C THR A 194 -14.70 2.59 2.56
N ARG A 195 -14.07 2.67 3.75
CA ARG A 195 -14.73 3.00 5.01
C ARG A 195 -14.01 4.11 5.77
N GLY A 196 -13.49 5.09 5.07
CA GLY A 196 -12.75 6.20 5.66
C GLY A 196 -11.53 6.58 4.84
N LEU A 197 -10.68 7.37 5.47
CA LEU A 197 -9.42 7.84 4.94
C LEU A 197 -8.25 7.38 5.82
N ILE A 198 -7.07 7.26 5.23
CA ILE A 198 -5.81 7.09 5.95
C ILE A 198 -4.96 8.31 5.67
N LEU A 199 -4.55 8.98 6.74
CA LEU A 199 -3.61 10.09 6.73
C LEU A 199 -2.21 9.55 6.98
N LYS A 200 -1.24 9.94 6.16
CA LYS A 200 0.15 9.48 6.29
C LYS A 200 1.12 10.66 6.20
N VAL A 201 2.06 10.74 7.10
CA VAL A 201 3.19 11.66 6.98
C VAL A 201 4.03 11.27 5.77
N ASN A 202 4.25 12.19 4.82
CA ASN A 202 5.00 11.88 3.59
C ASN A 202 6.49 11.68 3.84
N SER A 203 7.09 12.47 4.73
CA SER A 203 8.53 12.47 4.98
C SER A 203 9.00 11.21 5.69
N ARG A 204 9.87 10.42 5.06
CA ARG A 204 10.46 9.23 5.70
C ARG A 204 11.30 9.58 6.94
N LYS A 205 11.96 10.73 6.94
CA LYS A 205 12.69 11.22 8.11
C LYS A 205 11.75 11.45 9.28
N LEU A 206 10.61 12.12 9.05
CA LEU A 206 9.60 12.35 10.10
C LEU A 206 8.91 11.05 10.53
N GLN A 207 8.62 10.12 9.61
CA GLN A 207 8.09 8.81 9.97
C GLN A 207 8.98 8.09 10.98
N LYS A 208 10.32 8.13 10.77
CA LYS A 208 11.28 7.54 11.72
C LYS A 208 11.31 8.26 13.06
N LEU A 209 11.18 9.59 13.07
CA LEU A 209 11.14 10.39 14.32
C LEU A 209 9.87 10.14 15.12
N LEU A 210 8.70 10.06 14.47
CA LEU A 210 7.43 9.73 15.08
C LEU A 210 7.40 8.28 15.60
N GLY A 211 8.26 7.46 15.05
CA GLY A 211 8.42 6.08 15.46
C GLY A 211 7.46 5.12 14.77
N GLU A 212 7.96 3.93 14.60
CA GLU A 212 7.21 2.77 14.15
C GLU A 212 7.70 1.54 14.91
N ASN A 213 6.78 0.72 15.32
CA ASN A 213 7.07 -0.60 15.85
C ASN A 213 6.39 -1.67 14.98
N ASN A 214 6.54 -2.92 15.34
CA ASN A 214 5.95 -4.03 14.57
C ASN A 214 4.42 -4.01 14.52
N LEU A 215 3.76 -3.23 15.38
CA LEU A 215 2.31 -3.19 15.55
C LEU A 215 1.71 -1.85 15.12
N LEU A 216 2.41 -0.73 15.33
CA LEU A 216 1.89 0.62 15.15
C LEU A 216 2.81 1.46 14.26
N ALA A 217 2.20 2.21 13.37
CA ALA A 217 2.81 3.27 12.58
C ALA A 217 2.31 4.62 13.12
N ASN A 218 3.07 5.23 14.04
CA ASN A 218 2.67 6.49 14.67
C ASN A 218 2.60 7.66 13.66
N TRP A 219 3.19 7.50 12.50
CA TRP A 219 3.17 8.44 11.39
C TRP A 219 1.92 8.33 10.49
N ALA A 220 0.96 7.48 10.85
CA ALA A 220 -0.28 7.30 10.11
C ALA A 220 -1.49 7.31 11.03
N TYR A 221 -2.58 7.92 10.58
CA TYR A 221 -3.86 7.98 11.30
C TYR A 221 -5.02 7.57 10.40
N SER A 222 -6.02 6.89 10.96
CA SER A 222 -7.21 6.43 10.24
C SER A 222 -8.44 7.20 10.73
N ILE A 223 -9.15 7.89 9.82
CA ILE A 223 -10.41 8.58 10.08
C ILE A 223 -11.55 7.94 9.30
N ASN A 224 -12.74 7.92 9.91
CA ASN A 224 -13.99 7.40 9.32
C ASN A 224 -14.97 8.54 9.07
#